data_8f4e8a7d32a9913c930ac26073b2307c
#
_entry.id   8f4e8a7d32a9913c930ac26073b2307c
#
_cell.length_a   1.000
_cell.length_b   1.000
_cell.length_c   1.000
_cell.angle_alpha   90.00
_cell.angle_beta   90.00
_cell.angle_gamma   90.00
#
_symmetry.space_group_name_H-M   'P 1'
#
loop_
_entity.id
_entity.type
_entity.pdbx_description
1 polymer ?
#
loop_
_entity_poly.entity_id
_entity_poly.type
_entity_poly.pdbx_seq_one_letter_code
_entity_poly.pdbx_strand_id
1 'polypeptide(L)'
;FISALGIRWSVPMREALYNRHVAFSCADGGVWSEAVQPLADHRILNNNPSLQIQQLEGKRIPDSQQCDERSRILLDHWASWNSYRLSQLTPDAFSIRKRANDDNPWIGTFSGSRSEGYAFVGDITGGLGICLHDFWQSYPSTIEISDAKSETAVLTAWLWSPETEPMDLRHYDNVSHTLSASYEDVQEGMSTPYGISRTSTLTFIPQTGYSGRKNFA
;
A
#
# COMPACT_ATOMS: atom_id res chain seq x y z
N PHE A 1 -12.34 -8.28 -21.24
CA PHE A 1 -11.09 -8.03 -20.53
C PHE A 1 -11.33 -7.13 -19.34
N ILE A 2 -10.76 -7.48 -18.19
CA ILE A 2 -10.72 -6.64 -16.99
C ILE A 2 -9.25 -6.33 -16.75
N SER A 3 -8.83 -5.09 -16.95
CA SER A 3 -7.43 -4.68 -16.79
C SER A 3 -7.04 -4.48 -15.33
N ALA A 4 -7.98 -4.04 -14.49
CA ALA A 4 -7.80 -3.95 -13.05
C ALA A 4 -9.16 -3.87 -12.36
N LEU A 5 -9.23 -4.36 -11.13
CA LEU A 5 -10.42 -4.26 -10.29
C LEU A 5 -9.98 -3.94 -8.86
N GLY A 6 -10.44 -2.82 -8.32
CA GLY A 6 -10.06 -2.40 -6.99
C GLY A 6 -11.16 -1.66 -6.25
N ILE A 7 -11.06 -1.63 -4.92
CA ILE A 7 -11.92 -0.89 -4.02
C ILE A 7 -11.06 0.11 -3.26
N ARG A 8 -11.52 1.38 -3.17
CA ARG A 8 -10.76 2.49 -2.60
C ARG A 8 -11.45 3.08 -1.39
N TRP A 9 -10.64 3.49 -0.42
CA TRP A 9 -11.08 4.23 0.77
C TRP A 9 -10.19 5.44 0.98
N SER A 10 -10.81 6.54 1.38
CA SER A 10 -10.11 7.75 1.81
C SER A 10 -9.91 7.71 3.32
N VAL A 11 -8.68 7.89 3.75
CA VAL A 11 -8.29 7.86 5.15
C VAL A 11 -7.82 9.25 5.55
N PRO A 12 -8.60 10.01 6.33
CA PRO A 12 -8.17 11.32 6.80
C PRO A 12 -6.90 11.22 7.64
N MET A 13 -5.94 12.09 7.35
CA MET A 13 -4.65 12.18 8.03
C MET A 13 -4.54 13.55 8.68
N ARG A 14 -4.29 13.59 9.96
CA ARG A 14 -4.21 14.84 10.70
C ARG A 14 -2.80 15.30 10.96
N GLU A 15 -1.97 14.33 11.10
CA GLU A 15 -0.60 14.63 11.32
C GLU A 15 0.19 14.64 10.05
N ALA A 16 1.32 15.10 10.17
CA ALA A 16 2.11 15.29 9.11
C ALA A 16 3.56 15.05 9.24
N LEU A 17 4.25 15.71 10.09
CA LEU A 17 5.68 15.79 9.94
C LEU A 17 6.37 14.46 10.05
N TYR A 18 5.84 13.53 10.86
CA TYR A 18 6.65 12.36 11.06
C TYR A 18 5.92 11.13 11.63
N ASN A 19 4.70 11.29 12.03
CA ASN A 19 3.98 10.23 12.70
C ASN A 19 3.04 9.48 11.76
N ARG A 20 3.37 9.43 10.47
CA ARG A 20 2.67 8.58 9.52
C ARG A 20 3.17 7.18 9.66
N HIS A 21 2.23 6.30 9.87
CA HIS A 21 2.50 4.89 9.99
C HIS A 21 1.96 4.18 8.76
N VAL A 22 2.83 3.54 8.03
CA VAL A 22 2.49 2.62 6.95
C VAL A 22 3.05 1.27 7.31
N ALA A 23 2.21 0.25 7.25
CA ALA A 23 2.62 -1.11 7.53
C ALA A 23 1.95 -2.10 6.57
N PHE A 24 2.65 -3.19 6.28
CA PHE A 24 2.14 -4.31 5.49
C PHE A 24 2.52 -5.62 6.14
N SER A 25 1.66 -6.63 5.97
CA SER A 25 2.03 -8.00 6.36
C SER A 25 3.13 -8.56 5.46
N CYS A 26 3.99 -9.31 6.08
CA CYS A 26 4.97 -10.16 5.42
C CYS A 26 4.53 -11.63 5.52
N ALA A 27 5.46 -12.55 5.24
CA ALA A 27 5.27 -13.97 5.49
C ALA A 27 5.32 -14.27 6.99
N ASP A 28 4.65 -15.36 7.40
CA ASP A 28 4.74 -15.96 8.75
C ASP A 28 4.39 -14.97 9.89
N GLY A 29 3.39 -14.12 9.66
CA GLY A 29 2.94 -13.15 10.66
C GLY A 29 3.87 -11.96 10.86
N GLY A 30 4.92 -11.83 10.06
CA GLY A 30 5.81 -10.67 10.08
C GLY A 30 5.11 -9.40 9.56
N VAL A 31 5.57 -8.25 10.01
CA VAL A 31 5.10 -6.94 9.58
C VAL A 31 6.26 -6.08 9.14
N TRP A 32 6.21 -5.59 7.92
CA TRP A 32 7.06 -4.49 7.47
C TRP A 32 6.39 -3.17 7.82
N SER A 33 7.15 -2.23 8.31
CA SER A 33 6.67 -0.86 8.55
C SER A 33 7.67 0.16 8.04
N GLU A 34 7.15 1.30 7.57
CA GLU A 34 8.02 2.41 7.19
C GLU A 34 8.71 2.97 8.42
N ALA A 35 10.02 3.15 8.29
CA ALA A 35 10.80 3.78 9.35
C ALA A 35 10.49 5.28 9.40
N VAL A 36 10.26 5.77 10.60
CA VAL A 36 10.11 7.20 10.85
C VAL A 36 11.39 7.93 10.50
N GLN A 37 11.28 9.01 9.72
CA GLN A 37 12.42 9.82 9.30
C GLN A 37 12.43 11.11 10.13
N PRO A 38 13.38 11.27 11.08
CA PRO A 38 13.46 12.50 11.84
C PRO A 38 13.94 13.66 10.95
N LEU A 39 13.38 14.84 11.17
CA LEU A 39 13.80 16.09 10.51
C LEU A 39 15.19 16.56 10.95
N ALA A 40 15.81 15.91 11.91
CA ALA A 40 17.14 16.22 12.37
C ALA A 40 18.18 15.64 11.41
N ASP A 41 18.65 16.40 10.45
CA ASP A 41 19.92 16.12 9.80
C ASP A 41 21.01 17.01 10.39
N HIS A 42 21.92 16.41 11.12
CA HIS A 42 23.08 17.10 11.69
C HIS A 42 24.06 17.62 10.62
N ARG A 43 23.90 17.23 9.37
CA ARG A 43 24.63 17.80 8.22
C ARG A 43 24.04 19.13 7.76
N ILE A 44 22.79 19.39 8.05
CA ILE A 44 22.19 20.70 7.88
C ILE A 44 22.47 21.46 9.17
N LEU A 45 23.61 22.08 9.21
CA LEU A 45 24.08 22.87 10.37
C LEU A 45 23.02 23.91 10.77
N ASN A 46 22.65 23.88 12.02
CA ASN A 46 21.65 24.69 12.66
C ASN A 46 20.23 24.23 12.38
N ASN A 47 19.94 23.10 12.98
CA ASN A 47 18.61 22.59 13.20
C ASN A 47 17.66 23.72 13.54
N ASN A 48 16.54 23.83 12.82
CA ASN A 48 15.47 24.69 13.24
C ASN A 48 14.74 23.99 14.40
N PRO A 49 15.00 24.36 15.66
CA PRO A 49 14.41 23.68 16.81
C PRO A 49 12.89 23.76 16.78
N SER A 50 12.31 24.75 16.10
CA SER A 50 10.87 24.90 15.98
C SER A 50 10.22 23.79 15.15
N LEU A 51 10.84 23.36 14.03
CA LEU A 51 10.34 22.25 13.23
C LEU A 51 10.50 20.92 13.96
N GLN A 52 11.60 20.71 14.67
CA GLN A 52 11.81 19.50 15.47
C GLN A 52 10.77 19.38 16.58
N ILE A 53 10.48 20.49 17.27
CA ILE A 53 9.43 20.52 18.30
C ILE A 53 8.07 20.22 17.68
N GLN A 54 7.74 20.85 16.55
CA GLN A 54 6.49 20.58 15.82
C GLN A 54 6.38 19.12 15.42
N GLN A 55 7.48 18.52 14.94
CA GLN A 55 7.52 17.11 14.60
C GLN A 55 7.25 16.23 15.84
N LEU A 56 7.90 16.50 16.95
CA LEU A 56 7.69 15.79 18.22
C LEU A 56 6.26 15.94 18.75
N GLU A 57 5.65 17.07 18.51
CA GLU A 57 4.25 17.36 18.89
C GLU A 57 3.23 16.79 17.89
N GLY A 58 3.68 16.14 16.80
CA GLY A 58 2.82 15.56 15.77
C GLY A 58 2.05 16.60 14.97
N LYS A 59 2.64 17.77 14.73
CA LYS A 59 2.00 18.82 13.93
C LYS A 59 2.14 18.55 12.43
N ARG A 60 1.25 19.16 11.66
CA ARG A 60 1.28 19.08 10.18
C ARG A 60 2.56 19.68 9.61
N ILE A 61 2.97 19.15 8.46
CA ILE A 61 4.03 19.76 7.65
C ILE A 61 3.59 21.18 7.29
N PRO A 62 4.34 22.20 7.69
CA PRO A 62 4.01 23.56 7.31
C PRO A 62 4.18 23.73 5.80
N ASP A 63 3.41 24.64 5.22
CA ASP A 63 3.60 25.05 3.85
C ASP A 63 5.03 25.61 3.69
N SER A 64 5.79 25.04 2.77
CA SER A 64 7.18 25.45 2.52
C SER A 64 7.31 26.93 2.17
N GLN A 65 6.27 27.51 1.56
CA GLN A 65 6.25 28.94 1.21
C GLN A 65 6.10 29.86 2.43
N GLN A 66 5.56 29.34 3.53
CA GLN A 66 5.39 30.08 4.78
C GLN A 66 6.56 29.89 5.75
N CYS A 67 7.52 29.07 5.38
CA CYS A 67 8.69 28.77 6.18
C CYS A 67 9.85 29.73 5.87
N ASP A 68 10.73 29.93 6.87
CA ASP A 68 12.02 30.53 6.63
C ASP A 68 12.87 29.68 5.68
N GLU A 69 13.90 30.26 5.10
CA GLU A 69 14.74 29.60 4.10
C GLU A 69 15.35 28.29 4.61
N ARG A 70 15.76 28.24 5.89
CA ARG A 70 16.36 27.05 6.50
C ARG A 70 15.35 25.93 6.65
N SER A 71 14.16 26.26 7.11
CA SER A 71 13.06 25.29 7.23
C SER A 71 12.63 24.74 5.89
N ARG A 72 12.58 25.60 4.86
CA ARG A 72 12.27 25.20 3.50
C ARG A 72 13.29 24.21 2.96
N ILE A 73 14.59 24.53 3.08
CA ILE A 73 15.65 23.60 2.66
C ILE A 73 15.54 22.26 3.38
N LEU A 74 15.26 22.28 4.67
CA LEU A 74 15.11 21.04 5.45
C LEU A 74 13.94 20.21 4.96
N LEU A 75 12.80 20.82 4.70
CA LEU A 75 11.60 20.13 4.19
C LEU A 75 11.78 19.63 2.76
N ASP A 76 12.43 20.42 1.90
CA ASP A 76 12.69 20.03 0.51
C ASP A 76 13.64 18.83 0.38
N HIS A 77 14.57 18.69 1.33
CA HIS A 77 15.51 17.56 1.37
C HIS A 77 15.05 16.40 2.27
N TRP A 78 13.93 16.53 2.92
CA TRP A 78 13.42 15.49 3.78
C TRP A 78 12.92 14.30 2.95
N ALA A 79 13.47 13.12 3.24
CA ALA A 79 13.06 11.89 2.57
C ALA A 79 11.64 11.50 3.03
N SER A 80 10.67 11.80 2.21
CA SER A 80 9.27 11.47 2.45
C SER A 80 8.70 10.65 1.30
N TRP A 81 7.86 9.68 1.62
CA TRP A 81 7.29 8.75 0.67
C TRP A 81 5.79 8.98 0.54
N ASN A 82 5.29 9.02 -0.70
CA ASN A 82 3.88 9.30 -0.99
C ASN A 82 3.06 8.06 -1.30
N SER A 83 3.70 7.05 -1.86
CA SER A 83 2.97 5.86 -2.29
C SER A 83 3.71 4.59 -1.90
N TYR A 84 2.92 3.56 -1.58
CA TYR A 84 3.40 2.24 -1.17
C TYR A 84 2.55 1.16 -1.81
N ARG A 85 3.15 0.02 -2.12
CA ARG A 85 2.45 -1.16 -2.63
C ARG A 85 2.96 -2.43 -1.97
N LEU A 86 2.02 -3.27 -1.59
CA LEU A 86 2.22 -4.69 -1.33
C LEU A 86 1.61 -5.44 -2.51
N SER A 87 2.42 -6.11 -3.32
CA SER A 87 1.96 -6.81 -4.51
C SER A 87 2.32 -8.29 -4.44
N GLN A 88 1.31 -9.15 -4.55
CA GLN A 88 1.44 -10.60 -4.72
C GLN A 88 1.02 -10.93 -6.16
N LEU A 89 1.97 -10.97 -7.07
CA LEU A 89 1.69 -11.15 -8.50
C LEU A 89 1.77 -12.61 -8.94
N THR A 90 2.43 -13.44 -8.13
CA THR A 90 2.54 -14.89 -8.31
C THR A 90 2.19 -15.58 -6.98
N PRO A 91 1.90 -16.89 -6.97
CA PRO A 91 1.49 -17.59 -5.76
C PRO A 91 2.58 -17.70 -4.69
N ASP A 92 3.82 -17.44 -5.04
CA ASP A 92 5.00 -17.69 -4.21
C ASP A 92 5.98 -16.51 -4.14
N ALA A 93 5.57 -15.33 -4.61
CA ALA A 93 6.40 -14.14 -4.50
C ALA A 93 5.57 -12.86 -4.28
N PHE A 94 5.87 -12.14 -3.21
CA PHE A 94 5.37 -10.80 -3.00
C PHE A 94 6.50 -9.78 -2.90
N SER A 95 6.16 -8.52 -3.14
CA SER A 95 7.08 -7.40 -2.97
C SER A 95 6.40 -6.21 -2.29
N ILE A 96 7.16 -5.50 -1.44
CA ILE A 96 6.76 -4.21 -0.90
C ILE A 96 7.64 -3.16 -1.54
N ARG A 97 7.00 -2.15 -2.14
CA ARG A 97 7.67 -1.07 -2.85
C ARG A 97 7.11 0.27 -2.42
N LYS A 98 7.91 1.32 -2.55
CA LYS A 98 7.53 2.70 -2.25
C LYS A 98 8.09 3.67 -3.27
N ARG A 99 7.48 4.86 -3.36
CA ARG A 99 7.96 5.97 -4.19
C ARG A 99 7.65 7.33 -3.56
N ALA A 100 8.47 8.31 -3.86
CA ALA A 100 8.35 9.64 -3.26
C ALA A 100 7.22 10.48 -3.86
N ASN A 101 6.96 10.33 -5.16
CA ASN A 101 5.85 10.94 -5.90
C ASN A 101 5.53 10.10 -7.14
N ASP A 102 4.55 10.52 -7.91
CA ASP A 102 4.06 9.75 -9.07
C ASP A 102 5.04 9.69 -10.24
N ASP A 103 5.92 10.66 -10.35
CA ASP A 103 6.93 10.73 -11.41
C ASP A 103 8.20 9.92 -11.08
N ASN A 104 8.36 9.49 -9.82
CA ASN A 104 9.51 8.71 -9.40
C ASN A 104 9.31 7.20 -9.60
N PRO A 105 10.38 6.47 -9.87
CA PRO A 105 10.33 5.02 -9.94
C PRO A 105 10.00 4.40 -8.59
N TRP A 106 9.41 3.21 -8.64
CA TRP A 106 9.19 2.39 -7.46
C TRP A 106 10.51 1.81 -6.94
N ILE A 107 10.73 1.92 -5.66
CA ILE A 107 11.89 1.37 -4.95
C ILE A 107 11.44 0.17 -4.13
N GLY A 108 12.10 -0.97 -4.33
CA GLY A 108 11.87 -2.18 -3.54
C GLY A 108 12.39 -2.00 -2.12
N THR A 109 11.60 -2.41 -1.14
CA THR A 109 11.96 -2.33 0.28
C THR A 109 12.03 -3.69 0.94
N PHE A 110 11.14 -4.59 0.58
CA PHE A 110 11.07 -5.94 1.11
C PHE A 110 10.43 -6.89 0.09
N SER A 111 10.73 -8.17 0.20
CA SER A 111 10.10 -9.22 -0.59
C SER A 111 10.11 -10.54 0.17
N GLY A 112 9.22 -11.43 -0.22
CA GLY A 112 9.10 -12.75 0.37
C GLY A 112 8.20 -13.65 -0.48
N SER A 113 7.84 -14.81 0.06
CA SER A 113 7.04 -15.79 -0.67
C SER A 113 5.55 -15.47 -0.68
N ARG A 114 4.93 -15.36 0.48
CA ARG A 114 3.47 -15.24 0.64
C ARG A 114 3.14 -14.22 1.71
N SER A 115 2.33 -13.23 1.37
CA SER A 115 1.85 -12.23 2.32
C SER A 115 0.43 -12.55 2.76
N GLU A 116 0.11 -12.19 4.00
CA GLU A 116 -1.24 -12.35 4.57
C GLU A 116 -2.25 -11.29 4.11
N GLY A 117 -1.81 -10.31 3.31
CA GLY A 117 -2.71 -9.32 2.73
C GLY A 117 -3.22 -8.26 3.69
N TYR A 118 -2.44 -7.88 4.69
CA TYR A 118 -2.76 -6.77 5.58
C TYR A 118 -2.00 -5.51 5.16
N ALA A 119 -2.67 -4.36 5.28
CA ALA A 119 -2.08 -3.04 5.17
C ALA A 119 -2.69 -2.08 6.18
N PHE A 120 -1.90 -1.15 6.65
CA PHE A 120 -2.33 -0.06 7.53
C PHE A 120 -1.75 1.26 7.06
N VAL A 121 -2.57 2.31 7.14
CA VAL A 121 -2.14 3.70 7.03
C VAL A 121 -2.82 4.53 8.10
N GLY A 122 -2.05 5.35 8.77
CA GLY A 122 -2.56 6.21 9.83
C GLY A 122 -1.53 7.19 10.34
N ASP A 123 -1.91 7.89 11.40
CA ASP A 123 -1.08 8.82 12.16
C ASP A 123 -1.36 8.68 13.67
N ILE A 124 -0.87 9.61 14.47
CA ILE A 124 -1.08 9.59 15.92
C ILE A 124 -2.56 9.76 16.33
N THR A 125 -3.41 10.22 15.44
CA THR A 125 -4.84 10.46 15.75
C THR A 125 -5.70 9.25 15.37
N GLY A 126 -5.18 8.32 14.60
CA GLY A 126 -5.84 7.12 14.17
C GLY A 126 -5.47 6.70 12.75
N GLY A 127 -6.18 5.74 12.23
CA GLY A 127 -5.94 5.23 10.89
C GLY A 127 -6.86 4.08 10.53
N LEU A 128 -6.60 3.51 9.37
CA LEU A 128 -7.34 2.37 8.84
C LEU A 128 -6.40 1.24 8.46
N GLY A 129 -6.63 0.08 9.03
CA GLY A 129 -6.11 -1.19 8.56
C GLY A 129 -7.13 -1.91 7.69
N ILE A 130 -6.66 -2.62 6.69
CA ILE A 130 -7.46 -3.58 5.94
C ILE A 130 -6.76 -4.92 5.87
N CYS A 131 -7.53 -5.98 5.82
CA CYS A 131 -7.04 -7.30 5.48
C CYS A 131 -7.87 -7.84 4.31
N LEU A 132 -7.21 -8.11 3.18
CA LEU A 132 -7.81 -8.84 2.07
C LEU A 132 -7.53 -10.32 2.31
N HIS A 133 -8.58 -11.06 2.68
CA HIS A 133 -8.47 -12.49 2.93
C HIS A 133 -8.05 -13.26 1.67
N ASP A 134 -7.36 -14.36 1.88
CA ASP A 134 -6.83 -15.20 0.80
C ASP A 134 -5.96 -14.43 -0.21
N PHE A 135 -5.19 -13.44 0.28
CA PHE A 135 -4.45 -12.51 -0.55
C PHE A 135 -3.47 -13.19 -1.50
N TRP A 136 -2.62 -14.07 -0.98
CA TRP A 136 -1.66 -14.79 -1.82
C TRP A 136 -2.32 -15.89 -2.65
N GLN A 137 -3.39 -16.52 -2.15
CA GLN A 137 -4.17 -17.51 -2.90
C GLN A 137 -4.91 -16.89 -4.08
N SER A 138 -5.28 -15.63 -3.91
CA SER A 138 -6.05 -14.84 -4.86
C SER A 138 -5.19 -13.98 -5.78
N TYR A 139 -3.93 -14.34 -5.97
CA TYR A 139 -3.07 -13.59 -6.88
C TYR A 139 -3.69 -13.51 -8.30
N PRO A 140 -3.38 -12.47 -9.08
CA PRO A 140 -2.55 -11.32 -8.78
C PRO A 140 -3.33 -10.25 -7.99
N SER A 141 -2.92 -10.01 -6.76
CA SER A 141 -3.56 -9.03 -5.86
C SER A 141 -2.55 -7.98 -5.41
N THR A 142 -3.02 -6.78 -5.15
CA THR A 142 -2.18 -5.68 -4.65
C THR A 142 -2.95 -4.85 -3.63
N ILE A 143 -2.27 -4.40 -2.58
CA ILE A 143 -2.78 -3.36 -1.70
C ILE A 143 -1.89 -2.14 -1.88
N GLU A 144 -2.50 -1.01 -2.21
CA GLU A 144 -1.81 0.24 -2.49
C GLU A 144 -2.24 1.32 -1.50
N ILE A 145 -1.27 2.08 -1.02
CA ILE A 145 -1.46 3.31 -0.28
C ILE A 145 -0.89 4.43 -1.14
N SER A 146 -1.72 5.40 -1.50
CA SER A 146 -1.30 6.61 -2.22
C SER A 146 -1.65 7.84 -1.40
N ASP A 147 -1.06 8.96 -1.80
CA ASP A 147 -1.26 10.26 -1.16
C ASP A 147 -0.95 10.26 0.35
N ALA A 148 -0.02 9.38 0.77
CA ALA A 148 0.37 9.27 2.17
C ALA A 148 0.93 10.57 2.78
N LYS A 149 1.36 11.52 1.98
CA LYS A 149 1.81 12.86 2.40
C LYS A 149 0.68 13.89 2.50
N SER A 150 -0.47 13.57 1.95
CA SER A 150 -1.60 14.50 1.85
C SER A 150 -2.45 14.48 3.12
N GLU A 151 -3.40 15.40 3.23
CA GLU A 151 -4.39 15.42 4.31
C GLU A 151 -5.32 14.21 4.30
N THR A 152 -5.38 13.53 3.17
CA THR A 152 -6.17 12.33 2.99
C THR A 152 -5.35 11.31 2.21
N ALA A 153 -4.97 10.24 2.88
CA ALA A 153 -4.36 9.09 2.23
C ALA A 153 -5.46 8.25 1.54
N VAL A 154 -5.06 7.55 0.50
CA VAL A 154 -5.96 6.63 -0.21
C VAL A 154 -5.44 5.21 -0.07
N LEU A 155 -6.27 4.34 0.45
CA LEU A 155 -6.00 2.92 0.58
C LEU A 155 -6.83 2.16 -0.48
N THR A 156 -6.18 1.38 -1.32
CA THR A 156 -6.82 0.63 -2.40
C THR A 156 -6.49 -0.85 -2.28
N ALA A 157 -7.50 -1.69 -2.21
CA ALA A 157 -7.34 -3.13 -2.38
C ALA A 157 -7.66 -3.49 -3.84
N TRP A 158 -6.65 -3.91 -4.57
CA TRP A 158 -6.78 -4.39 -5.93
C TRP A 158 -7.06 -5.90 -5.91
N LEU A 159 -8.27 -6.28 -6.24
CA LEU A 159 -8.70 -7.67 -6.36
C LEU A 159 -8.13 -8.33 -7.63
N TRP A 160 -7.81 -7.49 -8.61
CA TRP A 160 -6.97 -7.82 -9.76
C TRP A 160 -5.97 -6.70 -9.93
N SER A 161 -4.71 -7.03 -9.82
CA SER A 161 -3.62 -6.05 -9.81
C SER A 161 -3.49 -5.30 -11.14
N PRO A 162 -3.33 -3.98 -11.13
CA PRO A 162 -3.03 -3.22 -12.35
C PRO A 162 -1.60 -3.45 -12.86
N GLU A 163 -0.79 -4.21 -12.13
CA GLU A 163 0.60 -4.52 -12.49
C GLU A 163 0.73 -5.81 -13.32
N THR A 164 -0.39 -6.45 -13.62
CA THR A 164 -0.44 -7.67 -14.43
C THR A 164 -1.21 -7.44 -15.71
N GLU A 165 -1.13 -8.41 -16.60
CA GLU A 165 -1.94 -8.40 -17.80
C GLU A 165 -3.44 -8.39 -17.48
N PRO A 166 -4.27 -7.87 -18.38
CA PRO A 166 -5.72 -7.90 -18.22
C PRO A 166 -6.24 -9.33 -18.01
N MET A 167 -7.15 -9.47 -17.05
CA MET A 167 -7.87 -10.73 -16.87
C MET A 167 -8.71 -11.01 -18.10
N ASP A 168 -8.47 -12.14 -18.72
CA ASP A 168 -9.32 -12.65 -19.77
C ASP A 168 -10.03 -13.92 -19.30
N LEU A 169 -11.34 -13.82 -19.22
CA LEU A 169 -12.19 -14.93 -18.81
C LEU A 169 -12.72 -15.75 -20.03
N ARG A 170 -12.28 -15.41 -21.21
CA ARG A 170 -12.69 -16.14 -22.41
C ARG A 170 -11.63 -17.18 -22.77
N HIS A 171 -12.07 -18.32 -23.18
CA HIS A 171 -11.23 -19.25 -23.92
C HIS A 171 -11.25 -18.89 -25.40
N TYR A 172 -10.10 -18.88 -26.01
CA TYR A 172 -9.94 -18.57 -27.45
C TYR A 172 -9.73 -19.78 -28.27
N ASP A 173 -9.33 -20.88 -27.65
CA ASP A 173 -8.96 -22.07 -28.35
C ASP A 173 -10.16 -22.99 -28.62
N ASN A 174 -10.41 -23.29 -29.88
CA ASN A 174 -11.35 -24.33 -30.30
C ASN A 174 -10.64 -25.68 -30.47
N VAL A 175 -9.35 -25.74 -30.13
CA VAL A 175 -8.52 -26.94 -30.25
C VAL A 175 -8.01 -27.30 -28.87
N SER A 176 -8.18 -28.57 -28.48
CA SER A 176 -7.72 -29.07 -27.19
C SER A 176 -6.22 -28.94 -27.04
N HIS A 177 -5.78 -28.55 -25.89
CA HIS A 177 -4.37 -28.52 -25.52
C HIS A 177 -3.80 -29.92 -25.39
N THR A 178 -2.55 -30.12 -25.77
CA THR A 178 -1.95 -31.43 -26.07
C THR A 178 -1.69 -32.34 -24.86
N LEU A 179 -1.80 -31.83 -23.65
CA LEU A 179 -1.52 -32.60 -22.43
C LEU A 179 -2.77 -32.91 -21.62
N SER A 180 -3.74 -33.54 -22.15
CA SER A 180 -5.04 -33.64 -21.56
C SER A 180 -5.76 -32.33 -21.66
N ALA A 181 -6.24 -32.03 -22.81
CA ALA A 181 -7.27 -31.03 -22.91
C ALA A 181 -8.25 -31.23 -21.79
N SER A 182 -8.36 -30.28 -20.92
CA SER A 182 -9.52 -30.30 -20.05
C SER A 182 -10.73 -30.29 -21.01
N TYR A 183 -11.70 -31.09 -20.73
CA TYR A 183 -12.92 -31.11 -21.54
C TYR A 183 -13.54 -29.72 -21.70
N GLU A 184 -13.18 -28.81 -20.79
CA GLU A 184 -13.57 -27.40 -20.78
C GLU A 184 -13.05 -26.63 -22.00
N ASP A 185 -11.92 -27.02 -22.55
CA ASP A 185 -11.34 -26.35 -23.72
C ASP A 185 -12.07 -26.63 -25.00
N VAL A 186 -12.86 -27.69 -25.06
CA VAL A 186 -13.50 -28.18 -26.28
C VAL A 186 -15.01 -28.25 -26.23
N GLN A 187 -15.63 -28.03 -25.07
CA GLN A 187 -17.09 -28.00 -24.94
C GLN A 187 -17.63 -26.62 -25.24
N GLU A 188 -18.52 -26.55 -26.23
CA GLU A 188 -19.22 -25.30 -26.52
C GLU A 188 -19.98 -24.78 -25.30
N GLY A 189 -19.76 -23.52 -24.94
CA GLY A 189 -20.37 -22.87 -23.80
C GLY A 189 -19.59 -23.02 -22.47
N MET A 190 -18.66 -23.96 -22.34
CA MET A 190 -17.80 -24.09 -21.14
C MET A 190 -16.67 -23.07 -21.11
N SER A 191 -16.28 -22.55 -22.25
CA SER A 191 -15.22 -21.57 -22.41
C SER A 191 -15.71 -20.11 -22.33
N THR A 192 -16.85 -19.85 -21.73
CA THR A 192 -17.39 -18.50 -21.53
C THR A 192 -17.33 -18.08 -20.07
N PRO A 193 -17.16 -16.80 -19.77
CA PRO A 193 -17.20 -16.30 -18.37
C PRO A 193 -18.61 -16.30 -17.79
N TYR A 194 -19.60 -16.80 -18.52
CA TYR A 194 -20.98 -16.78 -18.09
C TYR A 194 -21.20 -17.69 -16.86
N GLY A 195 -21.74 -17.09 -15.80
CA GLY A 195 -21.95 -17.80 -14.53
C GLY A 195 -20.73 -17.89 -13.62
N ILE A 196 -19.56 -17.34 -14.02
CA ILE A 196 -18.40 -17.24 -13.16
C ILE A 196 -18.61 -16.15 -12.13
N SER A 197 -18.39 -16.47 -10.86
CA SER A 197 -18.42 -15.51 -9.76
C SER A 197 -17.20 -15.69 -8.87
N ARG A 198 -16.74 -14.58 -8.28
CA ARG A 198 -15.69 -14.57 -7.26
C ARG A 198 -16.14 -13.74 -6.09
N THR A 199 -15.99 -14.28 -4.90
CA THR A 199 -16.21 -13.57 -3.65
C THR A 199 -14.87 -13.20 -3.04
N SER A 200 -14.73 -11.96 -2.62
CA SER A 200 -13.56 -11.50 -1.87
C SER A 200 -14.01 -10.95 -0.52
N THR A 201 -13.30 -11.32 0.52
CA THR A 201 -13.60 -10.87 1.90
C THR A 201 -12.56 -9.86 2.34
N LEU A 202 -13.04 -8.73 2.87
CA LEU A 202 -12.22 -7.66 3.42
C LEU A 202 -12.60 -7.42 4.87
N THR A 203 -11.59 -7.35 5.73
CA THR A 203 -11.76 -6.93 7.12
C THR A 203 -11.22 -5.51 7.27
N PHE A 204 -12.01 -4.65 7.88
CA PHE A 204 -11.63 -3.28 8.22
C PHE A 204 -11.25 -3.20 9.69
N ILE A 205 -10.13 -2.56 9.98
CA ILE A 205 -9.58 -2.42 11.32
C ILE A 205 -9.35 -0.91 11.58
N PRO A 206 -10.42 -0.16 11.88
CA PRO A 206 -10.27 1.24 12.23
C PRO A 206 -9.58 1.36 13.59
N GLN A 207 -8.60 2.26 13.66
CA GLN A 207 -7.92 2.58 14.91
C GLN A 207 -8.17 4.05 15.25
N THR A 208 -8.52 4.30 16.51
CA THR A 208 -8.73 5.65 17.03
C THR A 208 -7.65 5.96 18.05
N GLY A 209 -6.80 6.93 17.73
CA GLY A 209 -5.80 7.48 18.64
C GLY A 209 -4.67 6.50 18.98
N TYR A 210 -3.48 7.01 18.98
CA TYR A 210 -2.32 6.31 19.52
C TYR A 210 -2.31 6.51 21.06
N SER A 211 -3.02 5.70 21.77
CA SER A 211 -2.95 5.71 23.23
C SER A 211 -1.71 4.94 23.69
N GLY A 212 -0.53 5.51 23.47
CA GLY A 212 0.72 5.09 24.08
C GLY A 212 0.98 3.58 24.20
N ARG A 213 2.16 3.19 24.61
CA ARG A 213 2.66 1.80 24.79
C ARG A 213 1.74 0.79 25.49
N LYS A 214 0.59 1.20 25.99
CA LYS A 214 -0.34 0.32 26.75
C LYS A 214 -1.20 -0.58 25.87
N ASN A 215 -1.26 -0.37 24.56
CA ASN A 215 -2.13 -1.16 23.67
C ASN A 215 -1.39 -2.22 22.85
N PHE A 216 -0.12 -2.46 23.13
CA PHE A 216 0.68 -3.52 22.50
C PHE A 216 1.09 -4.64 23.48
N ALA A 217 0.36 -4.78 24.57
CA ALA A 217 0.54 -5.87 25.52
C ALA A 217 -0.58 -6.90 25.39
#